data_d5901de2b2c6f7393adb63dbadebfaf5
#
_entry.id   d5901de2b2c6f7393adb63dbadebfaf5
#
_cell.length_a   1.000
_cell.length_b   1.000
_cell.length_c   1.000
_cell.angle_alpha   90.00
_cell.angle_beta   90.00
_cell.angle_gamma   90.00
#
_symmetry.space_group_name_H-M   'P 1'
#
loop_
_entity.id
_entity.type
_entity.pdbx_description
1 polymer ?
#
loop_
_entity_poly.entity_id
_entity_poly.type
_entity_poly.pdbx_seq_one_letter_code
_entity_poly.pdbx_strand_id
1 'polypeptide(L)'
;MKSYHDVKSLKRWLYGVLGCIFLCSLAMVADYVIRGYYYPRKDDFESSGTGWILEKGVPEFGTTVNVNFSGEKSHYIFKAFKANDDGIRGKIMVNGKNVLLNEETFLGILREGEEYFDASFSMENLVLLISEDAKSFIMSFQNTENDRFGIGKSGTMMLIYPAASKEQALEKLWDALPKSPTLQRR
;
A
#
# COMPACT_ATOMS: atom_id res chain seq x y z
N MET A 1 17.55 60.52 34.91
CA MET A 1 16.23 59.88 35.07
C MET A 1 15.60 59.39 33.74
N LYS A 2 16.36 58.80 32.80
CA LYS A 2 15.84 58.22 31.54
C LYS A 2 15.62 56.72 31.58
N SER A 3 16.03 56.02 32.65
CA SER A 3 16.14 54.56 32.68
C SER A 3 14.82 53.78 32.89
N TYR A 4 13.80 54.33 33.55
CA TYR A 4 12.61 53.56 33.95
C TYR A 4 11.58 53.43 32.82
N HIS A 5 11.42 54.44 31.97
CA HIS A 5 10.52 54.40 30.83
C HIS A 5 11.02 53.44 29.75
N ASP A 6 12.33 53.37 29.52
CA ASP A 6 12.94 52.46 28.55
C ASP A 6 12.79 50.97 28.93
N VAL A 7 12.93 50.65 30.22
CA VAL A 7 12.79 49.28 30.71
C VAL A 7 11.34 48.79 30.57
N LYS A 8 10.35 49.65 30.80
CA LYS A 8 8.93 49.31 30.67
C LYS A 8 8.51 49.13 29.21
N SER A 9 9.05 49.92 28.31
CA SER A 9 8.87 49.81 26.88
C SER A 9 9.52 48.52 26.36
N LEU A 10 10.75 48.20 26.78
CA LEU A 10 11.47 47.00 26.40
C LEU A 10 10.74 45.73 26.86
N LYS A 11 10.21 45.72 28.08
CA LYS A 11 9.40 44.58 28.57
C LYS A 11 8.15 44.36 27.73
N ARG A 12 7.41 45.42 27.38
CA ARG A 12 6.22 45.32 26.52
C ARG A 12 6.57 44.79 25.15
N TRP A 13 7.67 45.24 24.55
CA TRP A 13 8.16 44.75 23.27
C TRP A 13 8.57 43.28 23.37
N LEU A 14 9.27 42.88 24.44
CA LEU A 14 9.67 41.48 24.68
C LEU A 14 8.44 40.55 24.80
N TYR A 15 7.43 40.98 25.56
CA TYR A 15 6.18 40.20 25.66
C TYR A 15 5.43 40.12 24.32
N GLY A 16 5.47 41.17 23.51
CA GLY A 16 4.92 41.12 22.16
C GLY A 16 5.62 40.13 21.27
N VAL A 17 6.96 40.12 21.27
CA VAL A 17 7.77 39.17 20.49
C VAL A 17 7.54 37.74 20.96
N LEU A 18 7.56 37.48 22.27
CA LEU A 18 7.27 36.17 22.84
C LEU A 18 5.85 35.68 22.49
N GLY A 19 4.87 36.56 22.53
CA GLY A 19 3.51 36.28 22.10
C GLY A 19 3.42 35.88 20.63
N CYS A 20 4.11 36.61 19.74
CA CYS A 20 4.19 36.27 18.32
C CYS A 20 4.86 34.92 18.09
N ILE A 21 5.98 34.61 18.75
CA ILE A 21 6.67 33.32 18.65
C ILE A 21 5.74 32.20 19.10
N PHE A 22 5.05 32.38 20.21
CA PHE A 22 4.10 31.40 20.73
C PHE A 22 2.96 31.13 19.74
N LEU A 23 2.34 32.19 19.18
CA LEU A 23 1.28 32.06 18.19
C LEU A 23 1.76 31.39 16.92
N CYS A 24 2.95 31.74 16.42
CA CYS A 24 3.55 31.08 15.26
C CYS A 24 3.82 29.58 15.52
N SER A 25 4.34 29.26 16.71
CA SER A 25 4.57 27.86 17.10
C SER A 25 3.26 27.09 17.18
N LEU A 26 2.22 27.68 17.72
CA LEU A 26 0.90 27.06 17.82
C LEU A 26 0.27 26.86 16.43
N ALA A 27 0.43 27.80 15.52
CA ALA A 27 -0.02 27.69 14.14
C ALA A 27 0.73 26.58 13.39
N MET A 28 2.05 26.45 13.57
CA MET A 28 2.84 25.35 12.98
C MET A 28 2.41 24.00 13.50
N VAL A 29 2.17 23.86 14.80
CA VAL A 29 1.67 22.61 15.39
C VAL A 29 0.29 22.26 14.86
N ALA A 30 -0.61 23.26 14.77
CA ALA A 30 -1.94 23.04 14.21
C ALA A 30 -1.89 22.62 12.73
N ASP A 31 -1.05 23.27 11.90
CA ASP A 31 -0.85 22.88 10.51
C ASP A 31 -0.29 21.46 10.39
N TYR A 32 0.70 21.09 11.21
CA TYR A 32 1.26 19.72 11.24
C TYR A 32 0.20 18.67 11.60
N VAL A 33 -0.61 18.95 12.62
CA VAL A 33 -1.70 18.05 13.05
C VAL A 33 -2.76 17.94 11.95
N ILE A 34 -3.19 19.05 11.36
CA ILE A 34 -4.17 19.06 10.28
C ILE A 34 -3.65 18.28 9.07
N ARG A 35 -2.41 18.53 8.65
CA ARG A 35 -1.82 17.80 7.52
C ARG A 35 -1.67 16.32 7.81
N GLY A 36 -1.16 15.96 8.98
CA GLY A 36 -1.02 14.55 9.36
C GLY A 36 -2.33 13.79 9.47
N TYR A 37 -3.44 14.52 9.62
CA TYR A 37 -4.78 13.98 9.77
C TYR A 37 -5.55 13.84 8.44
N TYR A 38 -5.47 14.86 7.58
CA TYR A 38 -6.27 14.94 6.36
C TYR A 38 -5.49 14.58 5.10
N TYR A 39 -4.17 14.68 5.12
CA TYR A 39 -3.35 14.45 3.93
C TYR A 39 -2.41 13.27 4.15
N PRO A 40 -2.63 12.16 3.43
CA PRO A 40 -1.71 11.02 3.52
C PRO A 40 -0.34 11.38 2.97
N ARG A 41 0.69 10.84 3.56
CA ARG A 41 2.01 10.77 2.93
C ARG A 41 1.96 9.76 1.81
N LYS A 42 2.68 10.07 0.74
CA LYS A 42 2.73 9.25 -0.46
C LYS A 42 4.16 8.82 -0.69
N ASP A 43 4.35 7.53 -0.83
CA ASP A 43 5.64 6.90 -1.11
C ASP A 43 5.51 6.06 -2.38
N ASP A 44 6.30 6.39 -3.39
CA ASP A 44 6.37 5.62 -4.62
C ASP A 44 7.11 4.31 -4.38
N PHE A 45 6.68 3.26 -5.05
CA PHE A 45 7.37 1.98 -5.04
C PHE A 45 7.46 1.41 -6.46
N GLU A 46 8.54 0.70 -6.70
CA GLU A 46 8.75 -0.09 -7.91
C GLU A 46 9.51 -1.36 -7.55
N SER A 47 9.02 -2.49 -8.05
CA SER A 47 9.64 -3.79 -7.86
C SER A 47 9.47 -4.62 -9.13
N SER A 48 10.56 -5.25 -9.58
CA SER A 48 10.54 -6.13 -10.74
C SER A 48 11.29 -7.43 -10.45
N GLY A 49 10.81 -8.52 -10.99
CA GLY A 49 11.42 -9.83 -10.77
C GLY A 49 10.58 -10.98 -11.28
N THR A 50 10.87 -12.16 -10.74
CA THR A 50 10.16 -13.39 -11.10
C THR A 50 9.04 -13.67 -10.13
N GLY A 51 7.85 -13.96 -10.66
CA GLY A 51 6.73 -14.53 -9.94
C GLY A 51 6.50 -15.99 -10.33
N TRP A 52 5.80 -16.72 -9.48
CA TRP A 52 5.40 -18.10 -9.73
C TRP A 52 3.88 -18.20 -9.78
N ILE A 53 3.36 -18.83 -10.84
CA ILE A 53 1.94 -19.10 -10.99
C ILE A 53 1.66 -20.55 -10.63
N LEU A 54 0.66 -20.74 -9.77
CA LEU A 54 0.08 -22.03 -9.42
C LEU A 54 -1.35 -22.10 -9.98
N GLU A 55 -1.80 -23.29 -10.36
CA GLU A 55 -3.21 -23.54 -10.68
C GLU A 55 -3.92 -24.13 -9.46
N LYS A 56 -5.09 -23.59 -9.14
CA LYS A 56 -5.90 -24.11 -8.04
C LYS A 56 -6.39 -25.52 -8.36
N GLY A 57 -6.12 -26.46 -7.47
CA GLY A 57 -6.51 -27.86 -7.61
C GLY A 57 -5.58 -28.72 -8.48
N VAL A 58 -4.52 -28.15 -9.07
CA VAL A 58 -3.51 -28.86 -9.84
C VAL A 58 -2.12 -28.55 -9.28
N PRO A 59 -1.72 -29.22 -8.18
CA PRO A 59 -0.49 -28.89 -7.46
C PRO A 59 0.79 -29.11 -8.28
N GLU A 60 0.72 -29.87 -9.37
CA GLU A 60 1.87 -30.12 -10.24
C GLU A 60 2.09 -29.01 -11.27
N PHE A 61 1.05 -28.23 -11.59
CA PHE A 61 1.17 -27.11 -12.51
C PHE A 61 1.84 -25.93 -11.84
N GLY A 62 2.87 -25.42 -12.48
CA GLY A 62 3.52 -24.17 -12.06
C GLY A 62 4.39 -23.63 -13.17
N THR A 63 4.37 -22.33 -13.34
CA THR A 63 5.19 -21.63 -14.32
C THR A 63 5.73 -20.33 -13.78
N THR A 64 6.91 -19.94 -14.26
CA THR A 64 7.50 -18.64 -13.93
C THR A 64 6.98 -17.57 -14.87
N VAL A 65 6.82 -16.36 -14.35
CA VAL A 65 6.44 -15.17 -15.10
C VAL A 65 7.30 -14.00 -14.69
N ASN A 66 7.51 -13.06 -15.63
CA ASN A 66 8.12 -11.79 -15.30
C ASN A 66 7.05 -10.85 -14.72
N VAL A 67 7.33 -10.26 -13.58
CA VAL A 67 6.44 -9.32 -12.90
C VAL A 67 7.13 -7.97 -12.76
N ASN A 68 6.38 -6.91 -13.07
CA ASN A 68 6.72 -5.55 -12.69
C ASN A 68 5.54 -5.00 -11.89
N PHE A 69 5.81 -4.55 -10.67
CA PHE A 69 4.86 -4.04 -9.72
C PHE A 69 5.26 -2.65 -9.28
N SER A 70 4.47 -1.64 -9.58
CA SER A 70 4.79 -0.26 -9.29
C SER A 70 3.55 0.55 -8.93
N GLY A 71 3.75 1.60 -8.16
CA GLY A 71 2.66 2.46 -7.75
C GLY A 71 3.01 3.41 -6.61
N GLU A 72 1.97 3.84 -5.90
CA GLU A 72 2.03 4.78 -4.79
C GLU A 72 1.34 4.16 -3.57
N LYS A 73 2.02 4.18 -2.44
CA LYS A 73 1.48 3.85 -1.13
C LYS A 73 1.15 5.12 -0.38
N SER A 74 -0.05 5.25 0.13
CA SER A 74 -0.49 6.38 0.95
C SER A 74 -0.71 5.93 2.39
N HIS A 75 -0.13 6.66 3.34
CA HIS A 75 -0.31 6.40 4.77
C HIS A 75 -0.60 7.69 5.54
N TYR A 76 -1.46 7.59 6.54
CA TYR A 76 -1.80 8.70 7.43
C TYR A 76 -0.94 8.66 8.68
N ILE A 77 -0.41 9.83 9.10
CA ILE A 77 0.38 9.95 10.33
C ILE A 77 -0.50 9.71 11.56
N PHE A 78 -1.74 10.21 11.52
CA PHE A 78 -2.70 10.08 12.60
C PHE A 78 -3.90 9.24 12.15
N LYS A 79 -3.98 8.01 12.65
CA LYS A 79 -5.05 7.03 12.34
C LYS A 79 -6.23 7.09 13.32
N ALA A 80 -6.51 8.25 13.93
CA ALA A 80 -7.50 8.39 15.00
C ALA A 80 -8.97 8.11 14.58
N PHE A 81 -9.26 8.00 13.27
CA PHE A 81 -10.59 7.67 12.75
C PHE A 81 -10.52 6.53 11.75
N LYS A 82 -11.45 5.60 11.83
CA LYS A 82 -11.62 4.44 10.91
C LYS A 82 -11.71 4.79 9.42
N ALA A 83 -11.86 6.06 9.07
CA ALA A 83 -11.91 6.54 7.69
C ALA A 83 -10.53 6.77 7.05
N ASN A 84 -9.45 6.71 7.84
CA ASN A 84 -8.09 7.03 7.40
C ASN A 84 -7.24 5.76 7.32
N ASP A 85 -7.73 4.75 6.62
CA ASP A 85 -6.94 3.55 6.33
C ASP A 85 -5.84 3.86 5.31
N ASP A 86 -4.70 3.22 5.49
CA ASP A 86 -3.60 3.29 4.51
C ASP A 86 -4.05 2.62 3.22
N GLY A 87 -3.69 3.21 2.09
CA GLY A 87 -4.08 2.73 0.78
C GLY A 87 -2.90 2.50 -0.15
N ILE A 88 -3.07 1.62 -1.11
CA ILE A 88 -2.09 1.38 -2.17
C ILE A 88 -2.76 1.49 -3.54
N ARG A 89 -2.10 2.18 -4.46
CA ARG A 89 -2.52 2.33 -5.86
C ARG A 89 -1.37 1.98 -6.76
N GLY A 90 -1.66 1.44 -7.94
CA GLY A 90 -0.60 1.11 -8.87
C GLY A 90 -1.04 0.17 -9.97
N LYS A 91 -0.05 -0.46 -10.58
CA LYS A 91 -0.19 -1.42 -11.67
C LYS A 91 0.63 -2.66 -11.41
N ILE A 92 0.12 -3.79 -11.89
CA ILE A 92 0.82 -5.07 -11.89
C ILE A 92 0.92 -5.51 -13.35
N MET A 93 2.15 -5.65 -13.85
CA MET A 93 2.44 -6.15 -15.18
C MET A 93 2.93 -7.59 -15.08
N VAL A 94 2.33 -8.49 -15.83
CA VAL A 94 2.75 -9.88 -15.96
C VAL A 94 3.11 -10.16 -17.42
N ASN A 95 4.35 -10.58 -17.67
CA ASN A 95 4.88 -10.78 -19.01
C ASN A 95 4.65 -9.58 -19.95
N GLY A 96 4.79 -8.35 -19.39
CA GLY A 96 4.60 -7.09 -20.12
C GLY A 96 3.14 -6.67 -20.35
N LYS A 97 2.17 -7.42 -19.83
CA LYS A 97 0.73 -7.09 -19.95
C LYS A 97 0.18 -6.65 -18.59
N ASN A 98 -0.62 -5.57 -18.59
CA ASN A 98 -1.29 -5.13 -17.36
C ASN A 98 -2.35 -6.15 -16.95
N VAL A 99 -2.28 -6.59 -15.69
CA VAL A 99 -3.24 -7.52 -15.10
C VAL A 99 -4.59 -6.84 -14.84
N LEU A 100 -4.55 -5.57 -14.48
CA LEU A 100 -5.72 -4.77 -14.13
C LEU A 100 -6.23 -4.01 -15.36
N LEU A 101 -7.54 -3.77 -15.43
CA LEU A 101 -8.16 -3.10 -16.59
C LEU A 101 -7.74 -1.63 -16.73
N ASN A 102 -7.40 -0.97 -15.64
CA ASN A 102 -7.00 0.44 -15.61
C ASN A 102 -5.50 0.59 -15.34
N GLU A 103 -4.87 1.63 -15.88
CA GLU A 103 -3.43 1.89 -15.73
C GLU A 103 -3.03 2.19 -14.28
N GLU A 104 -3.92 2.82 -13.52
CA GLU A 104 -3.73 3.08 -12.09
C GLU A 104 -4.98 2.64 -11.33
N THR A 105 -4.93 1.45 -10.76
CA THR A 105 -6.03 0.89 -9.99
C THR A 105 -5.73 0.97 -8.50
N PHE A 106 -6.77 1.23 -7.72
CA PHE A 106 -6.70 1.07 -6.27
C PHE A 106 -6.48 -0.41 -5.96
N LEU A 107 -5.36 -0.75 -5.31
CA LEU A 107 -4.91 -2.12 -5.12
C LEU A 107 -5.24 -2.69 -3.73
N GLY A 108 -5.67 -1.86 -2.79
CA GLY A 108 -6.03 -2.36 -1.48
C GLY A 108 -5.99 -1.33 -0.35
N ILE A 109 -6.51 -1.75 0.80
CA ILE A 109 -6.53 -1.01 2.06
C ILE A 109 -5.81 -1.84 3.10
N LEU A 110 -4.93 -1.20 3.88
CA LEU A 110 -4.32 -1.78 5.08
C LEU A 110 -5.09 -1.26 6.29
N ARG A 111 -5.78 -2.16 6.98
CA ARG A 111 -6.48 -1.83 8.22
C ARG A 111 -5.55 -1.94 9.42
N GLU A 112 -5.92 -1.30 10.50
CA GLU A 112 -5.16 -1.36 11.76
C GLU A 112 -5.00 -2.82 12.25
N GLY A 113 -3.77 -3.24 12.45
CA GLY A 113 -3.43 -4.60 12.89
C GLY A 113 -3.34 -5.65 11.77
N GLU A 114 -3.52 -5.27 10.51
CA GLU A 114 -3.30 -6.14 9.35
C GLU A 114 -1.87 -5.97 8.82
N GLU A 115 -1.28 -7.06 8.33
CA GLU A 115 0.06 -7.08 7.72
C GLU A 115 0.03 -6.95 6.20
N TYR A 116 -1.18 -6.99 5.59
CA TYR A 116 -1.37 -6.97 4.15
C TYR A 116 -2.44 -5.97 3.74
N PHE A 117 -2.18 -5.24 2.66
CA PHE A 117 -3.23 -4.56 1.92
C PHE A 117 -4.11 -5.62 1.25
N ASP A 118 -5.40 -5.53 1.44
CA ASP A 118 -6.38 -6.46 0.90
C ASP A 118 -7.30 -5.75 -0.09
N ALA A 119 -7.50 -6.36 -1.26
CA ALA A 119 -8.49 -5.94 -2.23
C ALA A 119 -9.17 -7.14 -2.88
N SER A 120 -10.46 -7.00 -3.13
CA SER A 120 -11.28 -7.96 -3.87
C SER A 120 -12.03 -7.25 -4.99
N PHE A 121 -11.77 -7.66 -6.21
CA PHE A 121 -12.38 -7.14 -7.43
C PHE A 121 -13.40 -8.14 -7.94
N SER A 122 -14.67 -7.93 -7.60
CA SER A 122 -15.74 -8.88 -7.92
C SER A 122 -15.99 -9.08 -9.41
N MET A 123 -15.76 -8.05 -10.23
CA MET A 123 -15.94 -8.15 -11.68
C MET A 123 -14.91 -9.05 -12.38
N GLU A 124 -13.76 -9.25 -11.79
CA GLU A 124 -12.65 -10.05 -12.36
C GLU A 124 -12.39 -11.36 -11.59
N ASN A 125 -13.18 -11.65 -10.56
CA ASN A 125 -12.88 -12.74 -9.61
C ASN A 125 -11.43 -12.69 -9.09
N LEU A 126 -10.91 -11.47 -8.92
CA LEU A 126 -9.54 -11.21 -8.52
C LEU A 126 -9.50 -10.86 -7.03
N VAL A 127 -8.60 -11.52 -6.32
CA VAL A 127 -8.23 -11.19 -4.94
C VAL A 127 -6.75 -10.88 -4.92
N LEU A 128 -6.38 -9.80 -4.26
CA LEU A 128 -5.03 -9.32 -4.18
C LEU A 128 -4.68 -9.03 -2.72
N LEU A 129 -3.57 -9.60 -2.28
CA LEU A 129 -2.93 -9.30 -1.01
C LEU A 129 -1.55 -8.75 -1.28
N ILE A 130 -1.23 -7.59 -0.73
CA ILE A 130 0.07 -6.94 -0.90
C ILE A 130 0.67 -6.74 0.49
N SER A 131 1.95 -7.10 0.66
CA SER A 131 2.68 -6.85 1.90
C SER A 131 2.74 -5.35 2.22
N GLU A 132 2.82 -5.00 3.50
CA GLU A 132 2.87 -3.61 3.97
C GLU A 132 4.02 -2.81 3.32
N ASP A 133 5.15 -3.45 3.06
CA ASP A 133 6.32 -2.84 2.40
C ASP A 133 6.19 -2.73 0.87
N ALA A 134 5.08 -3.22 0.29
CA ALA A 134 4.81 -3.27 -1.15
C ALA A 134 5.89 -4.00 -1.98
N LYS A 135 6.62 -4.97 -1.38
CA LYS A 135 7.65 -5.76 -2.07
C LYS A 135 7.18 -7.13 -2.49
N SER A 136 6.06 -7.60 -1.96
CA SER A 136 5.48 -8.89 -2.28
C SER A 136 3.97 -8.82 -2.39
N PHE A 137 3.40 -9.70 -3.21
CA PHE A 137 1.96 -9.86 -3.28
C PHE A 137 1.57 -11.30 -3.64
N ILE A 138 0.33 -11.64 -3.30
CA ILE A 138 -0.36 -12.85 -3.72
C ILE A 138 -1.63 -12.41 -4.42
N MET A 139 -1.82 -12.88 -5.66
CA MET A 139 -2.96 -12.54 -6.48
C MET A 139 -3.65 -13.82 -6.96
N SER A 140 -4.94 -13.97 -6.64
CA SER A 140 -5.78 -15.02 -7.21
C SER A 140 -6.65 -14.42 -8.31
N PHE A 141 -6.67 -15.04 -9.48
CA PHE A 141 -7.40 -14.56 -10.65
C PHE A 141 -7.88 -15.70 -11.55
N GLN A 142 -8.88 -15.42 -12.40
CA GLN A 142 -9.35 -16.36 -13.41
C GLN A 142 -8.63 -16.09 -14.73
N ASN A 143 -7.84 -17.06 -15.22
CA ASN A 143 -7.30 -17.01 -16.57
C ASN A 143 -8.31 -17.64 -17.53
N THR A 144 -8.62 -16.95 -18.62
CA THR A 144 -9.59 -17.39 -19.62
C THR A 144 -8.90 -18.08 -20.80
N GLU A 145 -9.66 -18.66 -21.71
CA GLU A 145 -9.14 -19.28 -22.93
C GLU A 145 -8.32 -18.33 -23.82
N ASN A 146 -8.54 -17.02 -23.70
CA ASN A 146 -7.74 -16.00 -24.40
C ASN A 146 -6.31 -15.87 -23.88
N ASP A 147 -5.97 -16.60 -22.81
CA ASP A 147 -4.64 -16.65 -22.19
C ASP A 147 -3.97 -15.27 -22.09
N ARG A 148 -4.67 -14.34 -21.46
CA ARG A 148 -4.29 -12.93 -21.35
C ARG A 148 -2.87 -12.73 -20.84
N PHE A 149 -2.39 -13.64 -20.01
CA PHE A 149 -1.09 -13.53 -19.34
C PHE A 149 0.00 -14.42 -19.95
N GLY A 150 -0.29 -15.17 -21.02
CA GLY A 150 0.68 -16.05 -21.66
C GLY A 150 1.06 -17.25 -20.79
N ILE A 151 0.10 -17.79 -20.05
CA ILE A 151 0.29 -18.93 -19.11
C ILE A 151 0.12 -20.26 -19.83
N GLY A 152 -0.57 -20.27 -20.98
CA GLY A 152 -0.84 -21.47 -21.78
C GLY A 152 -1.96 -22.35 -21.22
N LYS A 153 -2.72 -21.88 -20.21
CA LYS A 153 -3.76 -22.66 -19.55
C LYS A 153 -4.87 -21.74 -19.00
N SER A 154 -6.12 -22.18 -19.12
CA SER A 154 -7.29 -21.54 -18.50
C SER A 154 -7.61 -22.17 -17.15
N GLY A 155 -8.17 -21.39 -16.23
CA GLY A 155 -8.56 -21.84 -14.90
C GLY A 155 -8.33 -20.79 -13.82
N THR A 156 -8.60 -21.18 -12.57
CA THR A 156 -8.27 -20.31 -11.42
C THR A 156 -6.80 -20.42 -11.11
N MET A 157 -6.09 -19.32 -11.24
CA MET A 157 -4.66 -19.21 -11.05
C MET A 157 -4.33 -18.40 -9.81
N MET A 158 -3.15 -18.65 -9.27
CA MET A 158 -2.61 -17.90 -8.15
C MET A 158 -1.17 -17.48 -8.47
N LEU A 159 -0.93 -16.18 -8.57
CA LEU A 159 0.40 -15.59 -8.77
C LEU A 159 0.97 -15.17 -7.42
N ILE A 160 2.14 -15.65 -7.12
CA ILE A 160 2.93 -15.32 -5.92
C ILE A 160 4.18 -14.57 -6.36
N TYR A 161 4.40 -13.38 -5.81
CA TYR A 161 5.55 -12.53 -6.12
C TYR A 161 6.20 -11.97 -4.86
N PRO A 162 7.54 -11.94 -4.77
CA PRO A 162 8.50 -12.60 -5.66
C PRO A 162 8.61 -14.09 -5.32
N ALA A 163 8.75 -14.93 -6.35
CA ALA A 163 9.03 -16.36 -6.18
C ALA A 163 9.77 -16.90 -7.41
N ALA A 164 10.95 -17.48 -7.22
CA ALA A 164 11.74 -18.06 -8.29
C ALA A 164 11.50 -19.57 -8.45
N SER A 165 10.86 -20.21 -7.47
CA SER A 165 10.52 -21.63 -7.51
C SER A 165 9.16 -21.90 -6.87
N LYS A 166 8.63 -23.11 -7.11
CA LYS A 166 7.38 -23.60 -6.52
C LYS A 166 7.44 -23.64 -4.99
N GLU A 167 8.56 -24.07 -4.44
CA GLU A 167 8.77 -24.20 -3.01
C GLU A 167 8.68 -22.85 -2.33
N GLN A 168 9.35 -21.83 -2.89
CA GLN A 168 9.27 -20.45 -2.40
C GLN A 168 7.85 -19.88 -2.51
N ALA A 169 7.14 -20.19 -3.59
CA ALA A 169 5.76 -19.75 -3.77
C ALA A 169 4.84 -20.37 -2.71
N LEU A 170 4.96 -21.67 -2.47
CA LEU A 170 4.17 -22.39 -1.47
C LEU A 170 4.48 -21.89 -0.05
N GLU A 171 5.74 -21.68 0.30
CA GLU A 171 6.14 -21.13 1.59
C GLU A 171 5.47 -19.79 1.87
N LYS A 172 5.53 -18.85 0.92
CA LYS A 172 4.88 -17.53 1.04
C LYS A 172 3.36 -17.63 1.13
N LEU A 173 2.76 -18.53 0.36
CA LEU A 173 1.32 -18.76 0.42
C LEU A 173 0.89 -19.27 1.80
N TRP A 174 1.62 -20.25 2.36
CA TRP A 174 1.33 -20.81 3.68
C TRP A 174 1.54 -19.80 4.80
N ASP A 175 2.51 -18.89 4.67
CA ASP A 175 2.71 -17.79 5.64
C ASP A 175 1.58 -16.76 5.60
N ALA A 176 1.07 -16.44 4.42
CA ALA A 176 0.02 -15.44 4.24
C ALA A 176 -1.40 -15.96 4.56
N LEU A 177 -1.69 -17.25 4.31
CA LEU A 177 -3.02 -17.83 4.50
C LEU A 177 -3.63 -17.63 5.89
N PRO A 178 -2.90 -17.84 7.01
CA PRO A 178 -3.43 -17.62 8.36
C PRO A 178 -3.75 -16.14 8.64
N LYS A 179 -3.08 -15.23 7.94
CA LYS A 179 -3.11 -13.78 8.16
C LYS A 179 -4.16 -13.08 7.28
N SER A 180 -4.79 -13.79 6.35
CA SER A 180 -5.78 -13.23 5.43
C SER A 180 -7.11 -13.98 5.47
N PRO A 181 -8.13 -13.37 6.08
CA PRO A 181 -9.50 -13.90 6.06
C PRO A 181 -10.07 -14.05 4.63
N THR A 182 -9.61 -13.22 3.71
CA THR A 182 -10.12 -13.19 2.33
C THR A 182 -9.65 -14.40 1.53
N LEU A 183 -8.41 -14.87 1.74
CA LEU A 183 -7.90 -16.09 1.11
C LEU A 183 -8.50 -17.37 1.70
N GLN A 184 -8.84 -17.37 3.00
CA GLN A 184 -9.42 -18.53 3.68
C GLN A 184 -10.83 -18.88 3.22
N ARG A 185 -11.59 -17.90 2.71
CA ARG A 185 -13.00 -18.06 2.30
C ARG A 185 -13.17 -18.58 0.86
N ARG A 186 -12.09 -18.83 0.15
CA ARG A 186 -12.07 -19.33 -1.24
C ARG A 186 -11.24 -20.58 -1.39
#